data_5cb363c70f7cd0a395f6c8f8d72c8e7f
#
_entry.id   5cb363c70f7cd0a395f6c8f8d72c8e7f
#
_cell.length_a   1.000
_cell.length_b   1.000
_cell.length_c   1.000
_cell.angle_alpha   90.00
_cell.angle_beta   90.00
_cell.angle_gamma   90.00
#
_symmetry.space_group_name_H-M   'P 1'
#
loop_
_entity.id
_entity.type
_entity.pdbx_description
1 polymer ?
#
loop_
_entity_poly.entity_id
_entity_poly.type
_entity_poly.pdbx_seq_one_letter_code
_entity_poly.pdbx_strand_id
1 'polypeptide(L)'
;MARLDERDCTYFTTVRGMCRGCRQIVPARVFFRNGRVWQQSLCPRCPPAPPALIASDEGWYLDNVPRGFADRSPLPGSHPPRLGCPHDCGPCAWHASPCQLPVISITNACNLRCPICFTYNRRDRVFFMPTEEMRKTVDALIAATGPIDLINITGGEPTLHPEIIEVLSCCRRPEIGRVTMNSNGLRLAADLALCEQLAELGVCVVLSFNTFDRATAIRMHGADVLDAKLQAIENLTRAGVRMTLLNVMARDINEDATAGMLDLMRRNDSILSLTVQTMTCTGQGGGSFPERRHIPVDEAARIVCGGSRGGLHFPDFLPRPAAHPLCYLVCYMLKSGPSLLPFARLAPRDELESLMADSYLMRLTDARTFFSERIAAVINDLYARDETAHLRVFRELIDRMYPVNGTIGTFERQRIAESAVRTICIHTHMDEDTFDCSRAMLCPDLVPCGANGRLVPACTYNLFYRMQDERFFVRESGG
;
A
#
# COMPACT_ATOMS: atom_id res chain seq x y z
N MET A 1 -37.61 6.69 7.43
CA MET A 1 -36.70 5.66 8.00
C MET A 1 -37.04 4.33 7.34
N ALA A 2 -36.32 3.94 6.29
CA ALA A 2 -36.48 2.61 5.72
C ALA A 2 -35.92 1.61 6.75
N ARG A 3 -36.76 0.82 7.41
CA ARG A 3 -36.33 -0.41 8.09
C ARG A 3 -35.70 -1.26 7.02
N LEU A 4 -34.39 -1.51 7.11
CA LEU A 4 -33.74 -2.57 6.36
C LEU A 4 -34.55 -3.84 6.64
N ASP A 5 -35.12 -4.41 5.58
CA ASP A 5 -35.87 -5.65 5.70
C ASP A 5 -34.84 -6.72 6.16
N GLU A 6 -34.88 -7.08 7.44
CA GLU A 6 -33.94 -8.03 8.06
C GLU A 6 -34.00 -9.41 7.43
N ARG A 7 -34.99 -9.67 6.57
CA ARG A 7 -35.18 -10.94 5.87
C ARG A 7 -34.24 -11.18 4.70
N ASP A 8 -33.56 -10.12 4.20
CA ASP A 8 -32.71 -10.22 3.00
C ASP A 8 -31.22 -10.22 3.29
N CYS A 9 -30.79 -10.40 4.54
CA CYS A 9 -29.39 -10.46 4.90
C CYS A 9 -29.07 -11.60 5.87
N THR A 10 -27.91 -12.25 5.66
CA THR A 10 -27.38 -13.30 6.53
C THR A 10 -26.29 -12.72 7.44
N TYR A 11 -26.53 -12.69 8.75
CA TYR A 11 -25.50 -12.31 9.70
C TYR A 11 -24.32 -13.29 9.67
N PHE A 12 -23.10 -12.77 9.65
CA PHE A 12 -21.88 -13.57 9.68
C PHE A 12 -21.16 -13.47 11.03
N THR A 13 -20.74 -12.25 11.42
CA THR A 13 -19.98 -12.04 12.67
C THR A 13 -20.11 -10.60 13.17
N THR A 14 -19.59 -10.36 14.36
CA THR A 14 -19.44 -9.02 14.94
C THR A 14 -17.96 -8.72 15.16
N VAL A 15 -17.52 -7.57 14.66
CA VAL A 15 -16.16 -7.03 14.84
C VAL A 15 -16.19 -5.78 15.72
N ARG A 16 -15.02 -5.30 16.15
CA ARG A 16 -14.88 -4.02 16.85
C ARG A 16 -14.59 -2.93 15.81
N GLY A 17 -15.65 -2.25 15.41
CA GLY A 17 -15.61 -1.17 14.44
C GLY A 17 -15.56 0.20 15.10
N MET A 18 -15.74 1.26 14.29
CA MET A 18 -15.78 2.65 14.74
C MET A 18 -17.14 3.28 14.42
N CYS A 19 -17.64 4.09 15.31
CA CYS A 19 -18.81 4.93 15.03
C CYS A 19 -18.37 6.22 14.37
N ARG A 20 -18.86 6.49 13.15
CA ARG A 20 -18.57 7.73 12.43
C ARG A 20 -19.01 8.99 13.18
N GLY A 21 -20.13 8.92 13.92
CA GLY A 21 -20.69 10.08 14.63
C GLY A 21 -19.89 10.49 15.86
N CYS A 22 -19.58 9.54 16.76
CA CYS A 22 -18.86 9.85 18.01
C CYS A 22 -17.40 9.36 18.02
N ARG A 23 -16.90 8.74 16.95
CA ARG A 23 -15.54 8.20 16.78
C ARG A 23 -15.12 7.19 17.85
N GLN A 24 -16.07 6.61 18.59
CA GLN A 24 -15.81 5.58 19.59
C GLN A 24 -15.78 4.20 18.95
N ILE A 25 -15.01 3.30 19.56
CA ILE A 25 -15.03 1.88 19.20
C ILE A 25 -16.36 1.27 19.68
N VAL A 26 -17.09 0.66 18.75
CA VAL A 26 -18.40 0.06 18.95
C VAL A 26 -18.46 -1.30 18.27
N PRO A 27 -19.38 -2.19 18.67
CA PRO A 27 -19.66 -3.38 17.86
C PRO A 27 -20.09 -2.98 16.44
N ALA A 28 -19.62 -3.73 15.44
CA ALA A 28 -20.05 -3.61 14.07
C ALA A 28 -20.40 -5.00 13.53
N ARG A 29 -21.59 -5.14 12.95
CA ARG A 29 -22.02 -6.39 12.32
C ARG A 29 -21.43 -6.50 10.94
N VAL A 30 -20.98 -7.70 10.60
CA VAL A 30 -20.64 -8.11 9.23
C VAL A 30 -21.72 -9.07 8.77
N PHE A 31 -22.25 -8.85 7.58
CA PHE A 31 -23.36 -9.63 7.03
C PHE A 31 -23.30 -9.72 5.52
N PHE A 32 -23.92 -10.77 4.99
CA PHE A 32 -24.07 -11.01 3.58
C PHE A 32 -25.42 -10.50 3.06
N ARG A 33 -25.41 -9.85 1.90
CA ARG A 33 -26.60 -9.42 1.20
C ARG A 33 -26.34 -9.36 -0.30
N ASN A 34 -27.14 -10.07 -1.09
CA ASN A 34 -27.02 -10.16 -2.56
C ASN A 34 -25.61 -10.59 -3.01
N GLY A 35 -25.02 -11.62 -2.36
CA GLY A 35 -23.68 -12.14 -2.68
C GLY A 35 -22.53 -11.19 -2.36
N ARG A 36 -22.78 -10.13 -1.59
CA ARG A 36 -21.81 -9.09 -1.18
C ARG A 36 -21.69 -9.04 0.33
N VAL A 37 -20.56 -8.56 0.83
CA VAL A 37 -20.24 -8.47 2.26
C VAL A 37 -20.25 -7.03 2.73
N TRP A 38 -21.01 -6.78 3.78
CA TRP A 38 -21.27 -5.45 4.33
C TRP A 38 -20.87 -5.39 5.80
N GLN A 39 -20.37 -4.22 6.21
CA GLN A 39 -20.10 -3.89 7.62
C GLN A 39 -20.97 -2.72 8.04
N GLN A 40 -21.54 -2.78 9.24
CA GLN A 40 -22.34 -1.70 9.82
C GLN A 40 -22.07 -1.52 11.31
N SER A 41 -21.68 -0.31 11.71
CA SER A 41 -21.49 0.06 13.12
C SER A 41 -22.81 0.12 13.89
N LEU A 42 -22.82 -0.45 15.10
CA LEU A 42 -23.98 -0.54 16.00
C LEU A 42 -23.75 0.37 17.22
N CYS A 43 -23.75 1.68 17.00
CA CYS A 43 -23.57 2.65 18.07
C CYS A 43 -24.87 2.88 18.85
N PRO A 44 -24.88 2.70 20.20
CA PRO A 44 -26.09 2.93 20.98
C PRO A 44 -26.41 4.42 21.19
N ARG A 45 -25.44 5.34 20.88
CA ARG A 45 -25.57 6.77 21.16
C ARG A 45 -25.80 7.62 19.90
N CYS A 46 -25.45 7.10 18.71
CA CYS A 46 -25.55 7.81 17.46
C CYS A 46 -26.56 7.17 16.52
N PRO A 47 -27.17 7.93 15.60
CA PRO A 47 -28.00 7.36 14.56
C PRO A 47 -27.27 6.28 13.77
N PRO A 48 -27.94 5.19 13.34
CA PRO A 48 -27.33 4.15 12.54
C PRO A 48 -26.71 4.72 11.27
N ALA A 49 -25.43 4.41 11.01
CA ALA A 49 -24.79 4.71 9.75
C ALA A 49 -25.25 3.70 8.67
N PRO A 50 -25.27 4.10 7.37
CA PRO A 50 -25.44 3.14 6.29
C PRO A 50 -24.38 2.05 6.34
N PRO A 51 -24.68 0.81 5.90
CA PRO A 51 -23.68 -0.23 5.76
C PRO A 51 -22.62 0.17 4.72
N ALA A 52 -21.35 -0.15 5.00
CA ALA A 52 -20.23 -0.02 4.08
C ALA A 52 -19.97 -1.36 3.38
N LEU A 53 -19.72 -1.33 2.09
CA LEU A 53 -19.31 -2.51 1.31
C LEU A 53 -17.84 -2.81 1.62
N ILE A 54 -17.55 -4.04 2.12
CA ILE A 54 -16.19 -4.47 2.49
C ILE A 54 -15.63 -5.59 1.60
N ALA A 55 -16.51 -6.34 0.90
CA ALA A 55 -16.14 -7.23 -0.19
C ALA A 55 -17.28 -7.31 -1.20
N SER A 56 -16.93 -7.40 -2.48
CA SER A 56 -17.92 -7.47 -3.58
C SER A 56 -18.37 -8.90 -3.87
N ASP A 57 -17.69 -9.90 -3.32
CA ASP A 57 -17.89 -11.32 -3.55
C ASP A 57 -17.84 -12.09 -2.22
N GLU A 58 -18.98 -12.65 -1.83
CA GLU A 58 -19.14 -13.44 -0.61
C GLU A 58 -18.27 -14.71 -0.62
N GLY A 59 -18.20 -15.41 -1.77
CA GLY A 59 -17.40 -16.63 -1.90
C GLY A 59 -15.91 -16.32 -1.70
N TRP A 60 -15.40 -15.30 -2.38
CA TRP A 60 -14.02 -14.86 -2.18
C TRP A 60 -13.72 -14.47 -0.73
N TYR A 61 -14.65 -13.77 -0.07
CA TYR A 61 -14.53 -13.40 1.33
C TYR A 61 -14.39 -14.62 2.24
N LEU A 62 -15.29 -15.59 2.08
CA LEU A 62 -15.30 -16.83 2.89
C LEU A 62 -14.04 -17.68 2.65
N ASP A 63 -13.50 -17.69 1.44
CA ASP A 63 -12.28 -18.44 1.11
C ASP A 63 -11.00 -17.81 1.67
N ASN A 64 -10.96 -16.50 1.87
CA ASN A 64 -9.72 -15.78 2.19
C ASN A 64 -9.68 -15.23 3.62
N VAL A 65 -10.76 -14.66 4.14
CA VAL A 65 -10.74 -13.96 5.44
C VAL A 65 -10.50 -14.93 6.62
N PRO A 66 -11.11 -16.10 6.71
CA PRO A 66 -10.81 -17.04 7.80
C PRO A 66 -9.34 -17.50 7.81
N ARG A 67 -8.71 -17.65 6.64
CA ARG A 67 -7.30 -18.04 6.52
C ARG A 67 -6.34 -16.97 7.04
N GLY A 68 -6.72 -15.69 6.96
CA GLY A 68 -5.91 -14.58 7.42
C GLY A 68 -5.65 -14.57 8.93
N PHE A 69 -6.42 -15.33 9.72
CA PHE A 69 -6.31 -15.39 11.18
C PHE A 69 -5.69 -16.69 11.71
N ALA A 70 -5.44 -17.68 10.85
CA ALA A 70 -4.86 -18.95 11.28
C ALA A 70 -3.41 -18.74 11.81
N ASP A 71 -3.13 -19.29 12.98
CA ASP A 71 -1.79 -19.49 13.57
C ASP A 71 -0.88 -18.26 13.75
N ARG A 72 -1.44 -17.08 14.05
CA ARG A 72 -0.63 -15.89 14.32
C ARG A 72 -0.32 -15.74 15.81
N SER A 73 0.97 -15.84 16.15
CA SER A 73 1.48 -15.59 17.49
C SER A 73 1.80 -14.11 17.70
N PRO A 74 1.72 -13.61 18.96
CA PRO A 74 2.20 -12.28 19.32
C PRO A 74 3.66 -12.08 18.93
N LEU A 75 4.01 -10.86 18.53
CA LEU A 75 5.40 -10.52 18.20
C LEU A 75 6.29 -10.59 19.46
N PRO A 76 7.56 -11.03 19.34
CA PRO A 76 8.50 -11.04 20.45
C PRO A 76 8.65 -9.65 21.08
N GLY A 77 8.73 -9.60 22.43
CA GLY A 77 8.85 -8.34 23.17
C GLY A 77 7.59 -7.50 23.27
N SER A 78 6.44 -8.03 22.82
CA SER A 78 5.16 -7.32 22.90
C SER A 78 4.64 -7.25 24.35
N HIS A 79 3.97 -6.14 24.68
CA HIS A 79 3.36 -5.92 26.00
C HIS A 79 1.85 -6.27 25.99
N PRO A 80 1.27 -6.69 27.15
CA PRO A 80 -0.16 -6.88 27.27
C PRO A 80 -0.93 -5.56 27.03
N PRO A 81 -2.05 -5.58 26.30
CA PRO A 81 -2.87 -4.39 26.12
C PRO A 81 -3.57 -4.02 27.43
N ARG A 82 -3.67 -2.73 27.73
CA ARG A 82 -4.38 -2.18 28.89
C ARG A 82 -5.76 -1.65 28.53
N LEU A 83 -5.82 -0.84 27.48
CA LEU A 83 -7.06 -0.23 26.96
C LEU A 83 -7.62 -1.00 25.75
N GLY A 84 -6.81 -1.85 25.14
CA GLY A 84 -7.13 -2.62 23.96
C GLY A 84 -6.99 -1.84 22.65
N CYS A 85 -7.10 -2.57 21.54
CA CYS A 85 -7.04 -1.98 20.20
C CYS A 85 -8.21 -1.01 19.98
N PRO A 86 -7.99 0.21 19.45
CA PRO A 86 -6.74 0.75 18.89
C PRO A 86 -5.95 1.64 19.87
N HIS A 87 -6.24 1.65 21.15
CA HIS A 87 -5.73 2.64 22.10
C HIS A 87 -4.35 2.32 22.69
N ASP A 88 -3.94 1.06 22.65
CA ASP A 88 -2.62 0.58 23.11
C ASP A 88 -1.65 0.31 21.94
N CYS A 89 -1.76 1.03 20.83
CA CYS A 89 -0.87 0.81 19.68
C CYS A 89 0.61 1.03 20.04
N GLY A 90 1.44 0.19 19.47
CA GLY A 90 2.83 -0.05 19.76
C GLY A 90 3.05 -1.55 19.64
N PRO A 91 4.13 -2.14 20.14
CA PRO A 91 4.36 -3.58 20.16
C PRO A 91 3.46 -4.23 21.23
N CYS A 92 2.14 -4.32 20.99
CA CYS A 92 1.19 -4.96 21.88
C CYS A 92 0.92 -6.42 21.48
N ALA A 93 0.56 -7.28 22.45
CA ALA A 93 0.37 -8.70 22.22
C ALA A 93 -0.82 -9.05 21.30
N TRP A 94 -1.68 -8.09 20.96
CA TRP A 94 -2.76 -8.30 19.98
C TRP A 94 -2.33 -8.00 18.56
N HIS A 95 -1.19 -7.31 18.35
CA HIS A 95 -0.66 -7.04 17.01
C HIS A 95 0.20 -8.20 16.55
N ALA A 96 -0.22 -8.88 15.49
CA ALA A 96 0.37 -10.15 15.06
C ALA A 96 1.15 -10.07 13.73
N SER A 97 1.28 -8.87 13.15
CA SER A 97 2.05 -8.67 11.90
C SER A 97 3.32 -7.87 12.16
N PRO A 98 4.50 -8.36 11.70
CA PRO A 98 5.72 -7.58 11.79
C PRO A 98 5.63 -6.29 10.97
N CYS A 99 6.42 -5.29 11.34
CA CYS A 99 6.57 -4.08 10.54
C CYS A 99 7.32 -4.41 9.25
N GLN A 100 6.60 -4.48 8.14
CA GLN A 100 7.19 -4.73 6.82
C GLN A 100 7.30 -3.44 5.99
N LEU A 101 6.49 -2.43 6.29
CA LEU A 101 6.50 -1.12 5.66
C LEU A 101 6.45 -0.02 6.71
N PRO A 102 7.59 0.47 7.20
CA PRO A 102 7.64 1.72 7.94
C PRO A 102 7.25 2.89 7.04
N VAL A 103 6.28 3.71 7.50
CA VAL A 103 5.77 4.89 6.78
C VAL A 103 6.10 6.14 7.58
N ILE A 104 7.08 6.93 7.13
CA ILE A 104 7.58 8.09 7.86
C ILE A 104 7.06 9.38 7.24
N SER A 105 6.27 10.13 8.00
CA SER A 105 5.77 11.45 7.64
C SER A 105 6.80 12.51 8.03
N ILE A 106 7.51 13.09 7.04
CA ILE A 106 8.59 14.06 7.29
C ILE A 106 8.11 15.53 7.28
N THR A 107 6.89 15.77 6.81
CA THR A 107 6.29 17.09 6.78
C THR A 107 4.77 17.03 6.65
N ASN A 108 4.05 18.07 7.11
CA ASN A 108 2.64 18.28 6.77
C ASN A 108 2.46 19.38 5.71
N ALA A 109 3.55 20.03 5.26
CA ALA A 109 3.51 20.98 4.16
C ALA A 109 3.10 20.30 2.86
N CYS A 110 2.20 20.92 2.10
CA CYS A 110 1.79 20.44 0.78
C CYS A 110 1.41 21.63 -0.09
N ASN A 111 1.81 21.62 -1.35
CA ASN A 111 1.45 22.61 -2.36
C ASN A 111 0.13 22.33 -3.08
N LEU A 112 -0.58 21.24 -2.71
CA LEU A 112 -1.93 20.91 -3.16
C LEU A 112 -2.92 20.82 -2.00
N ARG A 113 -4.22 20.88 -2.33
CA ARG A 113 -5.35 20.67 -1.42
C ARG A 113 -6.31 19.63 -2.00
N CYS A 114 -5.76 18.46 -2.32
CA CYS A 114 -6.51 17.42 -3.02
C CYS A 114 -7.80 17.04 -2.29
N PRO A 115 -8.97 17.14 -2.94
CA PRO A 115 -10.23 16.66 -2.38
C PRO A 115 -10.21 15.20 -1.96
N ILE A 116 -9.40 14.35 -2.64
CA ILE A 116 -9.26 12.91 -2.33
C ILE A 116 -8.28 12.61 -1.19
N CYS A 117 -7.63 13.60 -0.59
CA CYS A 117 -6.59 13.33 0.42
C CYS A 117 -7.18 12.73 1.68
N PHE A 118 -6.76 11.51 2.02
CA PHE A 118 -7.25 10.78 3.20
C PHE A 118 -6.58 11.19 4.51
N THR A 119 -5.56 12.08 4.45
CA THR A 119 -4.86 12.55 5.63
C THR A 119 -5.41 13.88 6.14
N TYR A 120 -5.30 14.10 7.44
CA TYR A 120 -5.62 15.38 8.08
C TYR A 120 -4.37 16.27 8.00
N ASN A 121 -4.20 17.06 6.93
CA ASN A 121 -3.10 17.99 6.76
C ASN A 121 -3.56 19.41 7.10
N ARG A 122 -3.38 19.85 8.37
CA ARG A 122 -3.60 21.26 8.76
C ARG A 122 -2.38 22.10 8.34
N ARG A 123 -2.64 23.38 8.04
CA ARG A 123 -1.62 24.35 7.58
C ARG A 123 -1.34 25.47 8.59
N ASP A 124 -2.01 25.43 9.74
CA ASP A 124 -1.82 26.36 10.84
C ASP A 124 -0.42 26.24 11.48
N ARG A 125 0.19 25.07 11.40
CA ARG A 125 1.57 24.84 11.80
C ARG A 125 2.27 23.96 10.77
N VAL A 126 3.32 24.47 10.12
CA VAL A 126 4.16 23.71 9.21
C VAL A 126 5.29 23.04 9.99
N PHE A 127 5.45 21.76 9.79
CA PHE A 127 6.51 20.94 10.36
C PHE A 127 7.40 20.39 9.25
N PHE A 128 8.69 20.46 9.44
CA PHE A 128 9.70 19.72 8.67
C PHE A 128 10.55 18.91 9.66
N MET A 129 10.67 17.61 9.43
CA MET A 129 11.42 16.71 10.31
C MET A 129 12.92 17.05 10.23
N PRO A 130 13.57 17.42 11.32
CA PRO A 130 15.02 17.63 11.31
C PRO A 130 15.77 16.37 10.88
N THR A 131 16.86 16.53 10.13
CA THR A 131 17.70 15.41 9.67
C THR A 131 18.18 14.52 10.83
N GLU A 132 18.47 15.10 11.99
CA GLU A 132 18.86 14.34 13.19
C GLU A 132 17.71 13.49 13.76
N GLU A 133 16.46 13.98 13.72
CA GLU A 133 15.27 13.20 14.12
C GLU A 133 15.06 12.06 13.15
N MET A 134 15.24 12.26 11.86
CA MET A 134 15.16 11.22 10.84
C MET A 134 16.18 10.12 11.09
N ARG A 135 17.44 10.47 11.38
CA ARG A 135 18.50 9.52 11.71
C ARG A 135 18.13 8.65 12.90
N LYS A 136 17.70 9.27 14.01
CA LYS A 136 17.24 8.56 15.22
C LYS A 136 16.05 7.63 14.95
N THR A 137 15.11 8.08 14.10
CA THR A 137 13.94 7.28 13.71
C THR A 137 14.36 6.05 12.93
N VAL A 138 15.28 6.19 11.97
CA VAL A 138 15.82 5.06 11.18
C VAL A 138 16.60 4.09 12.07
N ASP A 139 17.45 4.59 12.95
CA ASP A 139 18.22 3.76 13.88
C ASP A 139 17.30 2.96 14.82
N ALA A 140 16.26 3.61 15.37
CA ALA A 140 15.27 2.95 16.21
C ALA A 140 14.48 1.88 15.45
N LEU A 141 14.10 2.14 14.20
CA LEU A 141 13.41 1.18 13.35
C LEU A 141 14.29 -0.05 13.10
N ILE A 142 15.53 0.13 12.68
CA ILE A 142 16.48 -0.97 12.44
C ILE A 142 16.70 -1.79 13.73
N ALA A 143 16.85 -1.12 14.87
CA ALA A 143 17.02 -1.80 16.16
C ALA A 143 15.77 -2.63 16.55
N ALA A 144 14.58 -2.15 16.23
CA ALA A 144 13.32 -2.82 16.57
C ALA A 144 12.93 -3.94 15.60
N THR A 145 13.26 -3.82 14.31
CA THR A 145 12.74 -4.72 13.27
C THR A 145 13.81 -5.54 12.56
N GLY A 146 15.10 -5.19 12.74
CA GLY A 146 16.20 -5.74 11.92
C GLY A 146 16.17 -5.19 10.50
N PRO A 147 16.63 -5.97 9.50
CA PRO A 147 16.63 -5.53 8.11
C PRO A 147 15.24 -5.20 7.58
N ILE A 148 15.13 -4.09 6.87
CA ILE A 148 13.88 -3.52 6.34
C ILE A 148 13.89 -3.61 4.81
N ASP A 149 12.91 -4.29 4.21
CA ASP A 149 12.81 -4.41 2.75
C ASP A 149 12.58 -3.07 2.08
N LEU A 150 11.68 -2.29 2.65
CA LEU A 150 11.17 -1.05 2.08
C LEU A 150 10.84 -0.06 3.19
N ILE A 151 11.37 1.15 3.08
CA ILE A 151 10.95 2.29 3.89
C ILE A 151 10.25 3.32 3.02
N ASN A 152 9.12 3.84 3.47
CA ASN A 152 8.33 4.81 2.71
C ASN A 152 8.34 6.20 3.36
N ILE A 153 8.89 7.16 2.66
CA ILE A 153 8.93 8.57 3.07
C ILE A 153 7.71 9.29 2.49
N THR A 154 6.94 9.91 3.35
CA THR A 154 5.68 10.57 3.00
C THR A 154 5.46 11.83 3.84
N GLY A 155 4.24 12.38 3.78
CA GLY A 155 3.83 13.55 4.54
C GLY A 155 2.71 14.29 3.83
N GLY A 156 2.80 15.62 3.78
CA GLY A 156 2.04 16.42 2.83
C GLY A 156 2.63 16.23 1.44
N GLU A 157 3.71 16.95 1.13
CA GLU A 157 4.54 16.75 -0.06
C GLU A 157 6.02 16.75 0.36
N PRO A 158 6.68 15.60 0.38
CA PRO A 158 8.07 15.46 0.82
C PRO A 158 9.06 16.34 0.08
N THR A 159 8.85 16.58 -1.22
CA THR A 159 9.76 17.41 -2.02
C THR A 159 9.79 18.89 -1.60
N LEU A 160 8.86 19.33 -0.75
CA LEU A 160 8.89 20.66 -0.15
C LEU A 160 9.83 20.77 1.05
N HIS A 161 10.34 19.63 1.56
CA HIS A 161 11.31 19.65 2.64
C HIS A 161 12.59 20.34 2.17
N PRO A 162 13.11 21.37 2.88
CA PRO A 162 14.28 22.12 2.46
C PRO A 162 15.54 21.24 2.35
N GLU A 163 15.69 20.26 3.24
CA GLU A 163 16.82 19.32 3.31
C GLU A 163 16.39 17.92 2.84
N ILE A 164 15.61 17.81 1.74
CA ILE A 164 15.06 16.52 1.33
C ILE A 164 16.13 15.47 1.00
N ILE A 165 17.23 15.89 0.37
CA ILE A 165 18.31 14.99 -0.01
C ILE A 165 19.04 14.47 1.23
N GLU A 166 19.31 15.30 2.22
CA GLU A 166 19.93 14.95 3.49
C GLU A 166 19.05 13.98 4.29
N VAL A 167 17.75 14.27 4.36
CA VAL A 167 16.76 13.41 5.03
C VAL A 167 16.69 12.03 4.37
N LEU A 168 16.63 11.96 3.04
CA LEU A 168 16.63 10.69 2.30
C LEU A 168 17.96 9.94 2.46
N SER A 169 19.07 10.66 2.55
CA SER A 169 20.41 10.06 2.77
C SER A 169 20.52 9.32 4.10
N CYS A 170 19.76 9.71 5.12
CA CYS A 170 19.68 8.98 6.39
C CYS A 170 19.15 7.55 6.23
N CYS A 171 18.37 7.29 5.17
CA CYS A 171 17.81 5.97 4.86
C CYS A 171 18.77 5.09 4.03
N ARG A 172 19.92 5.60 3.55
CA ARG A 172 20.92 4.81 2.83
C ARG A 172 21.74 3.96 3.78
N ARG A 173 21.14 2.88 4.24
CA ARG A 173 21.73 1.93 5.19
C ARG A 173 21.76 0.53 4.56
N PRO A 174 22.79 -0.28 4.88
CA PRO A 174 22.86 -1.66 4.36
C PRO A 174 21.70 -2.54 4.83
N GLU A 175 21.07 -2.17 5.96
CA GLU A 175 19.89 -2.84 6.50
C GLU A 175 18.59 -2.49 5.76
N ILE A 176 18.59 -1.49 4.85
CA ILE A 176 17.41 -1.04 4.11
C ILE A 176 17.53 -1.41 2.64
N GLY A 177 16.62 -2.25 2.15
CA GLY A 177 16.64 -2.75 0.78
C GLY A 177 16.22 -1.70 -0.25
N ARG A 178 15.18 -0.92 0.05
CA ARG A 178 14.66 0.13 -0.83
C ARG A 178 14.15 1.34 -0.04
N VAL A 179 14.45 2.52 -0.53
CA VAL A 179 13.83 3.77 -0.07
C VAL A 179 12.82 4.23 -1.11
N THR A 180 11.58 4.48 -0.69
CA THR A 180 10.55 5.09 -1.53
C THR A 180 10.15 6.45 -0.99
N MET A 181 9.80 7.38 -1.89
CA MET A 181 9.29 8.70 -1.54
C MET A 181 7.98 8.97 -2.30
N ASN A 182 6.90 9.21 -1.55
CA ASN A 182 5.64 9.63 -2.15
C ASN A 182 5.76 11.09 -2.63
N SER A 183 5.25 11.38 -3.82
CA SER A 183 5.22 12.74 -4.35
C SER A 183 4.00 12.98 -5.22
N ASN A 184 3.50 14.23 -5.18
CA ASN A 184 2.49 14.70 -6.13
C ASN A 184 3.07 15.05 -7.52
N GLY A 185 4.40 15.09 -7.65
CA GLY A 185 5.13 15.27 -8.90
C GLY A 185 5.37 16.72 -9.33
N LEU A 186 4.75 17.73 -8.71
CA LEU A 186 4.82 19.11 -9.21
C LEU A 186 6.24 19.67 -9.19
N ARG A 187 7.00 19.46 -8.12
CA ARG A 187 8.40 19.87 -8.08
C ARG A 187 9.27 19.05 -9.00
N LEU A 188 9.02 17.74 -9.12
CA LEU A 188 9.76 16.85 -10.00
C LEU A 188 9.56 17.19 -11.49
N ALA A 189 8.40 17.74 -11.84
CA ALA A 189 8.14 18.25 -13.20
C ALA A 189 8.99 19.48 -13.53
N ALA A 190 9.27 20.33 -12.55
CA ALA A 190 9.98 21.60 -12.74
C ALA A 190 11.50 21.50 -12.48
N ASP A 191 11.95 20.46 -11.77
CA ASP A 191 13.33 20.36 -11.24
C ASP A 191 13.95 19.00 -11.63
N LEU A 192 14.57 18.97 -12.82
CA LEU A 192 15.28 17.78 -13.31
C LEU A 192 16.49 17.44 -12.43
N ALA A 193 17.19 18.44 -11.89
CA ALA A 193 18.36 18.22 -11.05
C ALA A 193 17.98 17.48 -9.76
N LEU A 194 16.81 17.76 -9.19
CA LEU A 194 16.28 16.97 -8.07
C LEU A 194 16.03 15.51 -8.49
N CYS A 195 15.51 15.27 -9.69
CA CYS A 195 15.31 13.89 -10.17
C CYS A 195 16.66 13.15 -10.31
N GLU A 196 17.71 13.81 -10.81
CA GLU A 196 19.06 13.26 -10.92
C GLU A 196 19.64 12.92 -9.53
N GLN A 197 19.50 13.79 -8.54
CA GLN A 197 19.91 13.53 -7.16
C GLN A 197 19.16 12.34 -6.54
N LEU A 198 17.85 12.20 -6.82
CA LEU A 198 17.07 11.04 -6.37
C LEU A 198 17.55 9.74 -7.02
N ALA A 199 17.97 9.78 -8.29
CA ALA A 199 18.56 8.64 -8.98
C ALA A 199 19.90 8.22 -8.36
N GLU A 200 20.79 9.16 -8.05
CA GLU A 200 22.07 8.93 -7.38
C GLU A 200 21.88 8.32 -5.99
N LEU A 201 20.85 8.72 -5.27
CA LEU A 201 20.47 8.14 -3.99
C LEU A 201 19.81 6.76 -4.12
N GLY A 202 19.41 6.36 -5.34
CA GLY A 202 18.69 5.11 -5.58
C GLY A 202 17.26 5.11 -5.01
N VAL A 203 16.68 6.28 -4.80
CA VAL A 203 15.31 6.44 -4.29
C VAL A 203 14.31 6.08 -5.39
N CYS A 204 13.30 5.27 -5.04
CA CYS A 204 12.16 4.99 -5.91
C CYS A 204 11.04 6.00 -5.62
N VAL A 205 10.54 6.68 -6.63
CA VAL A 205 9.46 7.66 -6.46
C VAL A 205 8.10 6.97 -6.58
N VAL A 206 7.25 7.14 -5.57
CA VAL A 206 5.82 6.77 -5.62
C VAL A 206 5.05 8.01 -6.08
N LEU A 207 4.83 8.09 -7.39
CA LEU A 207 4.17 9.23 -8.01
C LEU A 207 2.65 9.09 -7.97
N SER A 208 1.98 10.02 -7.32
CA SER A 208 0.52 10.11 -7.35
C SER A 208 0.04 10.44 -8.76
N PHE A 209 -0.63 9.49 -9.43
CA PHE A 209 -1.16 9.63 -10.78
C PHE A 209 -2.54 8.96 -10.87
N ASN A 210 -3.61 9.76 -11.03
CA ASN A 210 -4.97 9.27 -10.83
C ASN A 210 -5.79 9.13 -12.12
N THR A 211 -5.43 9.84 -13.20
CA THR A 211 -6.22 9.86 -14.42
C THR A 211 -5.43 10.51 -15.56
N PHE A 212 -5.86 10.24 -16.80
CA PHE A 212 -5.42 10.93 -18.03
C PHE A 212 -6.43 11.98 -18.50
N ASP A 213 -7.58 12.09 -17.81
CA ASP A 213 -8.59 13.10 -18.09
C ASP A 213 -8.38 14.35 -17.23
N ARG A 214 -8.31 15.52 -17.88
CA ARG A 214 -8.02 16.80 -17.22
C ARG A 214 -9.12 17.23 -16.25
N ALA A 215 -10.39 17.03 -16.60
CA ALA A 215 -11.50 17.41 -15.74
C ALA A 215 -11.54 16.55 -14.47
N THR A 216 -11.30 15.27 -14.61
CA THR A 216 -11.14 14.32 -13.50
C THR A 216 -9.93 14.67 -12.64
N ALA A 217 -8.78 15.05 -13.25
CA ALA A 217 -7.60 15.48 -12.51
C ALA A 217 -7.91 16.71 -11.64
N ILE A 218 -8.58 17.72 -12.19
CA ILE A 218 -9.01 18.91 -11.43
C ILE A 218 -9.97 18.52 -10.28
N ARG A 219 -10.94 17.65 -10.54
CA ARG A 219 -11.90 17.17 -9.53
C ARG A 219 -11.19 16.46 -8.37
N MET A 220 -10.17 15.65 -8.65
CA MET A 220 -9.46 14.85 -7.64
C MET A 220 -8.39 15.63 -6.88
N HIS A 221 -7.70 16.55 -7.56
CA HIS A 221 -6.56 17.27 -6.98
C HIS A 221 -6.87 18.71 -6.56
N GLY A 222 -8.02 19.25 -6.98
CA GLY A 222 -8.40 20.66 -6.74
C GLY A 222 -7.59 21.66 -7.58
N ALA A 223 -6.84 21.20 -8.57
CA ALA A 223 -6.02 22.01 -9.47
C ALA A 223 -5.76 21.25 -10.78
N ASP A 224 -5.47 21.97 -11.85
CA ASP A 224 -5.00 21.38 -13.12
C ASP A 224 -3.52 20.99 -12.99
N VAL A 225 -3.29 19.69 -12.83
CA VAL A 225 -1.95 19.13 -12.57
C VAL A 225 -1.54 18.08 -13.61
N LEU A 226 -2.37 17.80 -14.62
CA LEU A 226 -2.15 16.67 -15.52
C LEU A 226 -0.84 16.79 -16.29
N ASP A 227 -0.59 17.94 -16.92
CA ASP A 227 0.63 18.15 -17.70
C ASP A 227 1.89 18.09 -16.83
N ALA A 228 1.84 18.66 -15.62
CA ALA A 228 2.94 18.56 -14.68
C ALA A 228 3.21 17.12 -14.24
N LYS A 229 2.18 16.29 -14.05
CA LYS A 229 2.37 14.87 -13.69
C LYS A 229 2.96 14.07 -14.84
N LEU A 230 2.57 14.32 -16.08
CA LEU A 230 3.17 13.71 -17.27
C LEU A 230 4.63 14.14 -17.42
N GLN A 231 4.94 15.43 -17.23
CA GLN A 231 6.30 15.94 -17.25
C GLN A 231 7.16 15.34 -16.14
N ALA A 232 6.60 15.11 -14.95
CA ALA A 232 7.30 14.43 -13.87
C ALA A 232 7.69 13.00 -14.25
N ILE A 233 6.81 12.23 -14.92
CA ILE A 233 7.13 10.90 -15.44
C ILE A 233 8.28 10.96 -16.45
N GLU A 234 8.27 11.94 -17.36
CA GLU A 234 9.35 12.13 -18.33
C GLU A 234 10.68 12.45 -17.65
N ASN A 235 10.70 13.41 -16.71
CA ASN A 235 11.90 13.80 -15.97
C ASN A 235 12.47 12.64 -15.16
N LEU A 236 11.62 11.90 -14.44
CA LEU A 236 12.03 10.72 -13.67
C LEU A 236 12.59 9.62 -14.57
N THR A 237 11.95 9.38 -15.73
CA THR A 237 12.44 8.41 -16.73
C THR A 237 13.79 8.84 -17.28
N ARG A 238 13.95 10.10 -17.65
CA ARG A 238 15.20 10.69 -18.20
C ARG A 238 16.34 10.61 -17.18
N ALA A 239 16.05 10.86 -15.90
CA ALA A 239 17.02 10.75 -14.82
C ALA A 239 17.34 9.30 -14.42
N GLY A 240 16.61 8.30 -14.94
CA GLY A 240 16.78 6.90 -14.57
C GLY A 240 16.19 6.53 -13.20
N VAL A 241 15.29 7.35 -12.66
CA VAL A 241 14.60 7.08 -11.38
C VAL A 241 13.56 5.99 -11.59
N ARG A 242 13.61 4.96 -10.76
CA ARG A 242 12.56 3.94 -10.72
C ARG A 242 11.32 4.50 -10.03
N MET A 243 10.14 4.16 -10.55
CA MET A 243 8.90 4.71 -10.02
C MET A 243 7.78 3.69 -9.85
N THR A 244 6.90 3.99 -8.91
CA THR A 244 5.57 3.38 -8.75
C THR A 244 4.53 4.42 -9.13
N LEU A 245 3.57 4.09 -9.95
CA LEU A 245 2.39 4.93 -10.12
C LEU A 245 1.40 4.61 -9.00
N LEU A 246 1.00 5.62 -8.24
CA LEU A 246 -0.03 5.51 -7.20
C LEU A 246 -1.33 6.10 -7.71
N ASN A 247 -2.31 5.24 -7.90
CA ASN A 247 -3.67 5.62 -8.27
C ASN A 247 -4.60 5.54 -7.06
N VAL A 248 -5.33 6.61 -6.77
CA VAL A 248 -6.48 6.56 -5.86
C VAL A 248 -7.72 6.28 -6.70
N MET A 249 -8.21 5.05 -6.67
CA MET A 249 -9.41 4.63 -7.41
C MET A 249 -10.66 5.07 -6.65
N ALA A 250 -11.50 5.88 -7.29
CA ALA A 250 -12.73 6.40 -6.73
C ALA A 250 -13.92 6.04 -7.63
N ARG A 251 -14.99 5.53 -7.00
CA ARG A 251 -16.19 5.03 -7.69
C ARG A 251 -16.85 6.11 -8.56
N ASP A 252 -17.13 5.75 -9.82
CA ASP A 252 -17.75 6.60 -10.86
C ASP A 252 -16.92 7.88 -11.15
N ILE A 253 -15.60 7.82 -10.94
CA ILE A 253 -14.70 8.96 -11.16
C ILE A 253 -13.55 8.62 -12.10
N ASN A 254 -12.76 7.56 -11.80
CA ASN A 254 -11.52 7.26 -12.53
C ASN A 254 -11.19 5.76 -12.62
N GLU A 255 -12.17 4.89 -12.51
CA GLU A 255 -11.99 3.44 -12.58
C GLU A 255 -11.38 3.00 -13.91
N ASP A 256 -11.68 3.70 -15.00
CA ASP A 256 -11.16 3.48 -16.35
C ASP A 256 -9.69 3.88 -16.53
N ALA A 257 -9.14 4.71 -15.66
CA ALA A 257 -7.75 5.19 -15.75
C ALA A 257 -6.71 4.07 -15.65
N THR A 258 -7.05 2.95 -15.03
CA THR A 258 -6.14 1.81 -14.85
C THR A 258 -5.65 1.21 -16.16
N ALA A 259 -6.47 1.21 -17.21
CA ALA A 259 -6.07 0.74 -18.54
C ALA A 259 -4.87 1.52 -19.11
N GLY A 260 -4.95 2.86 -19.09
CA GLY A 260 -3.85 3.73 -19.54
C GLY A 260 -2.59 3.60 -18.68
N MET A 261 -2.74 3.38 -17.35
CA MET A 261 -1.60 3.18 -16.45
C MET A 261 -0.89 1.85 -16.71
N LEU A 262 -1.63 0.79 -16.99
CA LEU A 262 -1.08 -0.51 -17.40
C LEU A 262 -0.32 -0.39 -18.72
N ASP A 263 -0.86 0.35 -19.70
CA ASP A 263 -0.19 0.60 -20.97
C ASP A 263 1.09 1.43 -20.78
N LEU A 264 1.09 2.38 -19.86
CA LEU A 264 2.27 3.17 -19.52
C LEU A 264 3.34 2.29 -18.86
N MET A 265 2.97 1.42 -17.92
CA MET A 265 3.89 0.46 -17.28
C MET A 265 4.49 -0.54 -18.29
N ARG A 266 3.72 -0.97 -19.30
CA ARG A 266 4.23 -1.84 -20.37
C ARG A 266 5.31 -1.16 -21.21
N ARG A 267 5.17 0.13 -21.49
CA ARG A 267 6.04 0.91 -22.39
C ARG A 267 7.21 1.61 -21.70
N ASN A 268 7.14 1.80 -20.38
CA ASN A 268 8.17 2.51 -19.62
C ASN A 268 8.81 1.59 -18.58
N ASP A 269 10.07 1.25 -18.79
CA ASP A 269 10.82 0.34 -17.91
C ASP A 269 11.16 0.94 -16.54
N SER A 270 11.14 2.26 -16.40
CA SER A 270 11.31 2.94 -15.11
C SER A 270 10.10 2.75 -14.18
N ILE A 271 8.93 2.36 -14.71
CA ILE A 271 7.73 2.08 -13.91
C ILE A 271 7.76 0.63 -13.45
N LEU A 272 8.12 0.41 -12.19
CA LEU A 272 8.22 -0.93 -11.59
C LEU A 272 6.86 -1.47 -11.15
N SER A 273 5.96 -0.59 -10.72
CA SER A 273 4.68 -1.02 -10.16
C SER A 273 3.56 -0.02 -10.36
N LEU A 274 2.35 -0.54 -10.33
CA LEU A 274 1.12 0.20 -10.19
C LEU A 274 0.54 -0.12 -8.81
N THR A 275 0.37 0.89 -7.97
CA THR A 275 -0.36 0.78 -6.72
C THR A 275 -1.74 1.39 -6.90
N VAL A 276 -2.78 0.59 -6.75
CA VAL A 276 -4.17 1.04 -6.75
C VAL A 276 -4.65 1.08 -5.30
N GLN A 277 -4.78 2.28 -4.77
CA GLN A 277 -5.39 2.53 -3.47
C GLN A 277 -6.87 2.86 -3.69
N THR A 278 -7.77 2.12 -3.07
CA THR A 278 -9.18 2.52 -3.15
C THR A 278 -9.42 3.77 -2.30
N MET A 279 -10.32 4.64 -2.76
CA MET A 279 -10.60 5.89 -2.08
C MET A 279 -11.05 5.66 -0.63
N THR A 280 -10.39 6.36 0.29
CA THR A 280 -10.70 6.33 1.73
C THR A 280 -11.44 7.60 2.12
N CYS A 281 -12.63 7.44 2.65
CA CYS A 281 -13.54 8.56 2.96
C CYS A 281 -13.27 9.17 4.34
N THR A 282 -12.02 9.51 4.62
CA THR A 282 -11.57 10.19 5.86
C THR A 282 -10.65 11.36 5.54
N GLY A 283 -10.24 12.13 6.51
CA GLY A 283 -9.42 13.32 6.31
C GLY A 283 -10.13 14.36 5.43
N GLN A 284 -9.42 14.94 4.46
CA GLN A 284 -10.02 15.87 3.48
C GLN A 284 -10.99 15.13 2.55
N GLY A 285 -10.66 13.89 2.17
CA GLY A 285 -11.50 13.05 1.32
C GLY A 285 -12.88 12.80 1.92
N GLY A 286 -12.97 12.59 3.24
CA GLY A 286 -14.23 12.39 3.94
C GLY A 286 -15.16 13.59 3.90
N GLY A 287 -14.63 14.81 3.82
CA GLY A 287 -15.42 16.04 3.71
C GLY A 287 -15.83 16.39 2.29
N SER A 288 -14.99 16.08 1.30
CA SER A 288 -15.18 16.46 -0.10
C SER A 288 -16.13 15.52 -0.87
N PHE A 289 -16.31 14.29 -0.39
CA PHE A 289 -17.16 13.27 -1.01
C PHE A 289 -18.21 12.78 -0.02
N PRO A 290 -19.38 13.44 0.04
CA PRO A 290 -20.43 13.15 1.03
C PRO A 290 -21.03 11.75 0.86
N GLU A 291 -21.12 11.25 -0.38
CA GLU A 291 -21.51 9.88 -0.66
C GLU A 291 -20.29 8.96 -0.53
N ARG A 292 -20.25 8.21 0.56
CA ARG A 292 -19.15 7.25 0.81
C ARG A 292 -19.40 5.96 0.04
N ARG A 293 -18.88 5.89 -1.17
CA ARG A 293 -19.04 4.77 -2.10
C ARG A 293 -17.78 3.93 -2.16
N HIS A 294 -17.64 3.01 -1.21
CA HIS A 294 -16.46 2.17 -1.08
C HIS A 294 -16.30 1.23 -2.28
N ILE A 295 -15.06 1.05 -2.72
CA ILE A 295 -14.63 0.00 -3.64
C ILE A 295 -13.79 -0.97 -2.81
N PRO A 296 -14.25 -2.20 -2.54
CA PRO A 296 -13.44 -3.22 -1.86
C PRO A 296 -12.24 -3.66 -2.70
N VAL A 297 -11.26 -4.25 -2.06
CA VAL A 297 -10.01 -4.69 -2.69
C VAL A 297 -10.23 -5.71 -3.81
N ASP A 298 -11.17 -6.63 -3.64
CA ASP A 298 -11.55 -7.64 -4.65
C ASP A 298 -12.26 -7.03 -5.86
N GLU A 299 -13.11 -6.02 -5.66
CA GLU A 299 -13.73 -5.28 -6.76
C GLU A 299 -12.71 -4.44 -7.53
N ALA A 300 -11.79 -3.76 -6.82
CA ALA A 300 -10.72 -3.02 -7.46
C ALA A 300 -9.83 -3.92 -8.34
N ALA A 301 -9.55 -5.15 -7.89
CA ALA A 301 -8.82 -6.12 -8.69
C ALA A 301 -9.58 -6.51 -9.98
N ARG A 302 -10.89 -6.70 -9.90
CA ARG A 302 -11.74 -6.99 -11.08
C ARG A 302 -11.76 -5.82 -12.06
N ILE A 303 -11.81 -4.56 -11.55
CA ILE A 303 -11.72 -3.35 -12.38
C ILE A 303 -10.36 -3.29 -13.11
N VAL A 304 -9.26 -3.54 -12.41
CA VAL A 304 -7.91 -3.61 -13.01
C VAL A 304 -7.83 -4.71 -14.08
N CYS A 305 -8.42 -5.89 -13.83
CA CYS A 305 -8.50 -6.97 -14.82
C CYS A 305 -9.27 -6.51 -16.07
N GLY A 306 -10.40 -5.84 -15.92
CA GLY A 306 -11.16 -5.27 -17.03
C GLY A 306 -10.33 -4.30 -17.87
N GLY A 307 -9.56 -3.42 -17.23
CA GLY A 307 -8.65 -2.48 -17.89
C GLY A 307 -7.44 -3.12 -18.58
N SER A 308 -7.11 -4.37 -18.24
CA SER A 308 -5.94 -5.08 -18.79
C SER A 308 -6.12 -5.63 -20.21
N ARG A 309 -7.33 -5.53 -20.77
CA ARG A 309 -7.70 -6.06 -22.10
C ARG A 309 -7.44 -7.57 -22.24
N GLY A 310 -7.78 -8.33 -21.19
CA GLY A 310 -7.60 -9.79 -21.16
C GLY A 310 -6.20 -10.26 -20.75
N GLY A 311 -5.28 -9.33 -20.47
CA GLY A 311 -3.92 -9.67 -20.00
C GLY A 311 -3.88 -10.18 -18.55
N LEU A 312 -4.85 -9.77 -17.71
CA LEU A 312 -4.95 -10.17 -16.31
C LEU A 312 -6.32 -10.75 -15.99
N HIS A 313 -6.34 -11.71 -15.07
CA HIS A 313 -7.55 -12.33 -14.53
C HIS A 313 -7.56 -12.22 -13.01
N PHE A 314 -8.73 -12.25 -12.39
CA PHE A 314 -8.84 -12.09 -10.94
C PHE A 314 -8.00 -13.09 -10.13
N PRO A 315 -7.87 -14.38 -10.51
CA PRO A 315 -6.99 -15.35 -9.83
C PRO A 315 -5.49 -15.01 -9.90
N ASP A 316 -5.06 -14.09 -10.75
CA ASP A 316 -3.67 -13.62 -10.79
C ASP A 316 -3.30 -12.76 -9.56
N PHE A 317 -4.32 -12.30 -8.82
CA PHE A 317 -4.17 -11.49 -7.62
C PHE A 317 -4.28 -12.33 -6.36
N LEU A 318 -3.26 -12.28 -5.51
CA LEU A 318 -3.18 -13.03 -4.27
C LEU A 318 -3.28 -12.10 -3.07
N PRO A 319 -4.00 -12.48 -2.00
CA PRO A 319 -3.90 -11.79 -0.72
C PRO A 319 -2.46 -11.81 -0.21
N ARG A 320 -2.05 -10.71 0.40
CA ARG A 320 -0.72 -10.62 1.00
C ARG A 320 -0.72 -11.29 2.38
N PRO A 321 0.13 -12.32 2.62
CA PRO A 321 0.04 -13.13 3.85
C PRO A 321 0.24 -12.34 5.14
N ALA A 322 1.09 -11.31 5.15
CA ALA A 322 1.35 -10.49 6.33
C ALA A 322 0.22 -9.52 6.69
N ALA A 323 -0.76 -9.31 5.78
CA ALA A 323 -1.86 -8.38 5.97
C ALA A 323 -3.20 -9.10 6.08
N HIS A 324 -4.21 -8.39 6.56
CA HIS A 324 -5.58 -8.89 6.47
C HIS A 324 -6.01 -8.96 4.98
N PRO A 325 -6.69 -10.03 4.52
CA PRO A 325 -7.05 -10.18 3.10
C PRO A 325 -7.87 -9.04 2.51
N LEU A 326 -8.70 -8.37 3.30
CA LEU A 326 -9.43 -7.17 2.88
C LEU A 326 -8.55 -5.92 2.71
N CYS A 327 -7.25 -5.99 3.04
CA CYS A 327 -6.35 -4.85 2.95
C CYS A 327 -5.50 -4.86 1.69
N TYR A 328 -5.07 -6.04 1.22
CA TYR A 328 -4.09 -6.16 0.15
C TYR A 328 -4.35 -7.32 -0.80
N LEU A 329 -4.28 -7.01 -2.11
CA LEU A 329 -4.11 -7.98 -3.18
C LEU A 329 -2.89 -7.59 -4.00
N VAL A 330 -2.06 -8.57 -4.38
CA VAL A 330 -0.86 -8.34 -5.19
C VAL A 330 -0.82 -9.27 -6.39
N CYS A 331 -0.33 -8.76 -7.51
CA CYS A 331 -0.03 -9.52 -8.71
C CYS A 331 1.41 -9.22 -9.12
N TYR A 332 2.29 -10.23 -9.04
CA TYR A 332 3.65 -10.15 -9.56
C TYR A 332 3.69 -10.72 -10.97
N MET A 333 4.42 -10.07 -11.87
CA MET A 333 4.47 -10.42 -13.29
C MET A 333 5.89 -10.38 -13.82
N LEU A 334 6.25 -11.37 -14.63
CA LEU A 334 7.48 -11.35 -15.43
C LEU A 334 7.23 -10.49 -16.68
N LYS A 335 8.08 -9.49 -16.89
CA LYS A 335 8.00 -8.59 -18.07
C LYS A 335 8.95 -9.05 -19.16
N SER A 336 8.44 -9.23 -20.37
CA SER A 336 9.24 -9.45 -21.59
C SER A 336 8.75 -8.51 -22.68
N GLY A 337 9.53 -7.45 -22.96
CA GLY A 337 9.07 -6.35 -23.80
C GLY A 337 7.77 -5.75 -23.25
N PRO A 338 6.70 -5.60 -24.06
CA PRO A 338 5.41 -5.11 -23.60
C PRO A 338 4.53 -6.17 -22.90
N SER A 339 4.96 -7.45 -22.92
CA SER A 339 4.19 -8.56 -22.36
C SER A 339 4.44 -8.68 -20.86
N LEU A 340 3.36 -9.00 -20.12
CA LEU A 340 3.36 -9.20 -18.67
C LEU A 340 2.74 -10.57 -18.38
N LEU A 341 3.51 -11.49 -17.80
CA LEU A 341 3.08 -12.83 -17.44
C LEU A 341 2.99 -12.97 -15.92
N PRO A 342 1.78 -13.14 -15.33
CA PRO A 342 1.61 -13.32 -13.89
C PRO A 342 2.29 -14.57 -13.34
N PHE A 343 3.03 -14.45 -12.23
CA PHE A 343 3.64 -15.60 -11.55
C PHE A 343 2.61 -16.57 -10.98
N ALA A 344 1.40 -16.11 -10.69
CA ALA A 344 0.29 -16.99 -10.28
C ALA A 344 -0.11 -18.03 -11.34
N ARG A 345 0.32 -17.85 -12.58
CA ARG A 345 0.13 -18.83 -13.66
C ARG A 345 1.32 -19.78 -13.81
N LEU A 346 2.41 -19.56 -13.08
CA LEU A 346 3.67 -20.31 -13.16
C LEU A 346 3.97 -21.14 -11.90
N ALA A 347 3.35 -20.78 -10.77
CA ALA A 347 3.56 -21.46 -9.50
C ALA A 347 2.25 -21.55 -8.70
N PRO A 348 2.08 -22.58 -7.85
CA PRO A 348 0.93 -22.69 -6.94
C PRO A 348 0.84 -21.51 -5.97
N ARG A 349 -0.39 -21.22 -5.55
CA ARG A 349 -0.69 -20.10 -4.67
C ARG A 349 0.05 -20.16 -3.33
N ASP A 350 0.08 -21.33 -2.69
CA ASP A 350 0.72 -21.56 -1.40
C ASP A 350 2.23 -21.32 -1.43
N GLU A 351 2.88 -21.65 -2.54
CA GLU A 351 4.30 -21.38 -2.76
C GLU A 351 4.56 -19.87 -2.90
N LEU A 352 3.73 -19.16 -3.68
CA LEU A 352 3.84 -17.72 -3.84
C LEU A 352 3.55 -16.98 -2.54
N GLU A 353 2.55 -17.42 -1.77
CA GLU A 353 2.24 -16.88 -0.44
C GLU A 353 3.42 -17.08 0.51
N SER A 354 4.08 -18.24 0.49
CA SER A 354 5.28 -18.51 1.28
C SER A 354 6.42 -17.51 0.97
N LEU A 355 6.62 -17.15 -0.29
CA LEU A 355 7.64 -16.17 -0.71
C LEU A 355 7.32 -14.73 -0.29
N MET A 356 6.11 -14.45 0.13
CA MET A 356 5.62 -13.13 0.55
C MET A 356 5.36 -13.05 2.07
N ALA A 357 5.49 -14.14 2.82
CA ALA A 357 5.05 -14.21 4.22
C ALA A 357 5.83 -13.26 5.12
N ASP A 358 7.15 -13.22 5.00
CA ASP A 358 8.05 -12.49 5.90
C ASP A 358 8.58 -11.18 5.32
N SER A 359 8.08 -10.75 4.15
CA SER A 359 8.65 -9.60 3.46
C SER A 359 7.59 -8.74 2.77
N TYR A 360 7.89 -7.44 2.62
CA TYR A 360 7.02 -6.55 1.83
C TYR A 360 7.05 -6.90 0.35
N LEU A 361 8.23 -7.20 -0.17
CA LEU A 361 8.44 -7.59 -1.55
C LEU A 361 8.65 -9.11 -1.61
N MET A 362 8.17 -9.74 -2.67
CA MET A 362 8.40 -11.17 -2.89
C MET A 362 9.90 -11.46 -2.87
N ARG A 363 10.35 -12.24 -1.89
CA ARG A 363 11.75 -12.65 -1.77
C ARG A 363 11.93 -14.03 -2.36
N LEU A 364 12.86 -14.13 -3.28
CA LEU A 364 13.41 -15.41 -3.70
C LEU A 364 14.54 -15.79 -2.70
N THR A 365 14.18 -16.52 -1.64
CA THR A 365 15.08 -16.87 -0.53
C THR A 365 16.10 -17.97 -0.86
N ASP A 366 17.07 -18.20 0.07
CA ASP A 366 18.26 -19.04 -0.10
C ASP A 366 18.01 -20.57 -0.12
N ALA A 367 16.78 -21.04 -0.13
CA ALA A 367 16.46 -22.46 -0.22
C ALA A 367 16.79 -23.03 -1.62
N ARG A 368 18.08 -23.21 -1.90
CA ARG A 368 18.60 -23.71 -3.18
C ARG A 368 17.90 -24.98 -3.67
N THR A 369 17.51 -25.88 -2.80
CA THR A 369 16.91 -27.16 -3.16
C THR A 369 15.45 -26.99 -3.62
N PHE A 370 14.64 -26.28 -2.87
CA PHE A 370 13.24 -25.98 -3.23
C PHE A 370 13.15 -25.14 -4.51
N PHE A 371 14.08 -24.19 -4.66
CA PHE A 371 14.15 -23.31 -5.83
C PHE A 371 14.57 -24.01 -7.10
N SER A 372 15.53 -24.97 -7.05
CA SER A 372 16.01 -25.64 -8.26
C SER A 372 14.92 -26.45 -8.95
N GLU A 373 14.10 -27.18 -8.19
CA GLU A 373 12.96 -27.95 -8.74
C GLU A 373 11.88 -27.02 -9.30
N ARG A 374 11.55 -25.94 -8.58
CA ARG A 374 10.55 -24.98 -9.07
C ARG A 374 11.05 -24.19 -10.29
N ILE A 375 12.29 -23.76 -10.32
CA ILE A 375 12.90 -23.11 -11.47
C ILE A 375 12.84 -24.04 -12.70
N ALA A 376 13.19 -25.31 -12.52
CA ALA A 376 13.09 -26.29 -13.60
C ALA A 376 11.65 -26.49 -14.08
N ALA A 377 10.68 -26.56 -13.16
CA ALA A 377 9.27 -26.65 -13.49
C ALA A 377 8.77 -25.44 -14.27
N VAL A 378 9.11 -24.21 -13.84
CA VAL A 378 8.76 -22.98 -14.56
C VAL A 378 9.40 -22.91 -15.94
N ILE A 379 10.66 -23.31 -16.09
CA ILE A 379 11.36 -23.38 -17.37
C ILE A 379 10.64 -24.35 -18.33
N ASN A 380 10.27 -25.55 -17.83
CA ASN A 380 9.58 -26.56 -18.62
C ASN A 380 8.17 -26.11 -19.01
N ASP A 381 7.45 -25.44 -18.09
CA ASP A 381 6.11 -24.92 -18.36
C ASP A 381 6.13 -23.80 -19.42
N LEU A 382 7.06 -22.85 -19.31
CA LEU A 382 7.24 -21.77 -20.30
C LEU A 382 7.62 -22.35 -21.68
N TYR A 383 8.47 -23.38 -21.70
CA TYR A 383 8.82 -24.05 -22.94
C TYR A 383 7.62 -24.79 -23.57
N ALA A 384 6.86 -25.51 -22.76
CA ALA A 384 5.68 -26.26 -23.20
C ALA A 384 4.56 -25.36 -23.74
N ARG A 385 4.47 -24.14 -23.26
CA ARG A 385 3.49 -23.11 -23.70
C ARG A 385 3.99 -22.26 -24.87
N ASP A 386 5.19 -22.51 -25.39
CA ASP A 386 5.87 -21.69 -26.43
C ASP A 386 6.07 -20.22 -25.99
N GLU A 387 6.18 -19.97 -24.69
CA GLU A 387 6.45 -18.66 -24.10
C GLU A 387 7.94 -18.30 -24.17
N THR A 388 8.53 -18.40 -25.38
CA THR A 388 9.98 -18.32 -25.60
C THR A 388 10.60 -16.99 -25.17
N ALA A 389 9.88 -15.89 -25.30
CA ALA A 389 10.34 -14.56 -24.88
C ALA A 389 10.45 -14.45 -23.34
N HIS A 390 9.43 -14.93 -22.61
CA HIS A 390 9.45 -14.99 -21.15
C HIS A 390 10.47 -15.98 -20.61
N LEU A 391 10.61 -17.14 -21.29
CA LEU A 391 11.62 -18.15 -20.95
C LEU A 391 13.03 -17.58 -20.98
N ARG A 392 13.38 -16.80 -22.03
CA ARG A 392 14.69 -16.14 -22.12
C ARG A 392 14.89 -15.18 -20.96
N VAL A 393 13.95 -14.26 -20.73
CA VAL A 393 14.04 -13.28 -19.64
C VAL A 393 14.13 -13.97 -18.28
N PHE A 394 13.36 -15.05 -18.06
CA PHE A 394 13.39 -15.79 -16.81
C PHE A 394 14.75 -16.46 -16.57
N ARG A 395 15.34 -17.08 -17.59
CA ARG A 395 16.70 -17.67 -17.50
C ARG A 395 17.76 -16.63 -17.19
N GLU A 396 17.79 -15.52 -17.94
CA GLU A 396 18.72 -14.41 -17.70
C GLU A 396 18.57 -13.84 -16.27
N LEU A 397 17.34 -13.76 -15.77
CA LEU A 397 17.06 -13.32 -14.42
C LEU A 397 17.64 -14.28 -13.37
N ILE A 398 17.41 -15.58 -13.54
CA ILE A 398 17.92 -16.62 -12.65
C ILE A 398 19.45 -16.65 -12.65
N ASP A 399 20.10 -16.61 -13.81
CA ASP A 399 21.55 -16.62 -13.94
C ASP A 399 22.20 -15.41 -13.21
N ARG A 400 21.56 -14.24 -13.30
CA ARG A 400 22.01 -13.02 -12.60
C ARG A 400 21.76 -13.07 -11.09
N MET A 401 20.66 -13.69 -10.64
CA MET A 401 20.30 -13.79 -9.23
C MET A 401 21.06 -14.89 -8.50
N TYR A 402 21.49 -15.92 -9.23
CA TYR A 402 22.18 -17.10 -8.70
C TYR A 402 23.43 -17.45 -9.54
N PRO A 403 24.43 -16.55 -9.58
CA PRO A 403 25.62 -16.78 -10.38
C PRO A 403 26.36 -18.05 -9.89
N VAL A 404 26.96 -18.78 -10.83
CA VAL A 404 27.73 -20.01 -10.56
C VAL A 404 28.92 -19.71 -9.65
N ASN A 405 29.55 -18.54 -9.82
CA ASN A 405 30.66 -18.07 -9.02
C ASN A 405 30.26 -16.84 -8.20
N GLY A 406 30.32 -16.96 -6.87
CA GLY A 406 30.04 -15.88 -5.95
C GLY A 406 28.68 -15.98 -5.24
N THR A 407 28.48 -15.12 -4.26
CA THR A 407 27.23 -14.99 -3.50
C THR A 407 26.68 -13.58 -3.64
N ILE A 408 25.42 -13.45 -3.92
CA ILE A 408 24.70 -12.17 -4.01
C ILE A 408 23.80 -12.01 -2.79
N GLY A 409 23.83 -10.84 -2.16
CA GLY A 409 23.00 -10.51 -1.01
C GLY A 409 21.51 -10.40 -1.36
N THR A 410 20.65 -10.54 -0.37
CA THR A 410 19.18 -10.51 -0.54
C THR A 410 18.70 -9.24 -1.25
N PHE A 411 19.17 -8.07 -0.82
CA PHE A 411 18.76 -6.79 -1.42
C PHE A 411 19.32 -6.56 -2.83
N GLU A 412 20.48 -7.15 -3.13
CA GLU A 412 21.02 -7.12 -4.49
C GLU A 412 20.21 -8.02 -5.43
N ARG A 413 19.84 -9.23 -5.00
CA ARG A 413 18.90 -10.10 -5.71
C ARG A 413 17.60 -9.39 -6.01
N GLN A 414 17.03 -8.69 -5.02
CA GLN A 414 15.82 -7.92 -5.19
C GLN A 414 15.97 -6.86 -6.29
N ARG A 415 17.08 -6.11 -6.29
CA ARG A 415 17.36 -5.10 -7.34
C ARG A 415 17.50 -5.73 -8.72
N ILE A 416 18.08 -6.92 -8.82
CA ILE A 416 18.14 -7.69 -10.06
C ILE A 416 16.72 -8.11 -10.49
N ALA A 417 15.91 -8.63 -9.58
CA ALA A 417 14.54 -9.02 -9.86
C ALA A 417 13.70 -7.85 -10.42
N GLU A 418 13.86 -6.65 -9.87
CA GLU A 418 13.16 -5.44 -10.33
C GLU A 418 13.43 -5.08 -11.80
N SER A 419 14.52 -5.55 -12.40
CA SER A 419 14.79 -5.33 -13.83
C SER A 419 13.78 -6.04 -14.74
N ALA A 420 13.21 -7.17 -14.29
CA ALA A 420 12.31 -8.01 -15.08
C ALA A 420 10.93 -8.23 -14.44
N VAL A 421 10.77 -7.93 -13.14
CA VAL A 421 9.49 -8.13 -12.44
C VAL A 421 8.72 -6.81 -12.35
N ARG A 422 7.42 -6.88 -12.60
CA ARG A 422 6.45 -5.79 -12.40
C ARG A 422 5.41 -6.21 -11.39
N THR A 423 4.88 -5.24 -10.66
CA THR A 423 3.91 -5.51 -9.59
C THR A 423 2.69 -4.63 -9.75
N ILE A 424 1.51 -5.22 -9.55
CA ILE A 424 0.30 -4.46 -9.26
C ILE A 424 -0.05 -4.75 -7.81
N CYS A 425 -0.11 -3.71 -7.00
CA CYS A 425 -0.52 -3.77 -5.61
C CYS A 425 -1.85 -3.03 -5.47
N ILE A 426 -2.86 -3.71 -4.98
CA ILE A 426 -4.16 -3.12 -4.69
C ILE A 426 -4.31 -3.09 -3.18
N HIS A 427 -4.59 -1.92 -2.61
CA HIS A 427 -4.79 -1.83 -1.17
C HIS A 427 -5.93 -0.89 -0.78
N THR A 428 -6.51 -1.15 0.38
CA THR A 428 -7.63 -0.40 0.94
C THR A 428 -7.29 0.06 2.35
N HIS A 429 -7.23 1.38 2.55
CA HIS A 429 -7.20 1.95 3.89
C HIS A 429 -8.60 1.94 4.51
N MET A 430 -8.65 1.77 5.83
CA MET A 430 -9.89 1.89 6.59
C MET A 430 -10.22 3.35 6.88
N ASP A 431 -11.50 3.66 6.81
CA ASP A 431 -12.11 4.89 7.32
C ASP A 431 -13.08 4.58 8.49
N GLU A 432 -13.84 5.55 8.93
CA GLU A 432 -14.73 5.40 10.08
C GLU A 432 -15.83 4.35 9.86
N ASP A 433 -16.26 4.11 8.59
CA ASP A 433 -17.32 3.16 8.26
C ASP A 433 -16.80 1.73 8.11
N THR A 434 -15.51 1.58 7.74
CA THR A 434 -14.86 0.30 7.44
C THR A 434 -13.83 -0.13 8.49
N PHE A 435 -13.63 0.68 9.53
CA PHE A 435 -12.66 0.36 10.58
C PHE A 435 -13.01 -0.94 11.28
N ASP A 436 -11.99 -1.79 11.44
CA ASP A 436 -12.05 -3.07 12.13
C ASP A 436 -10.74 -3.30 12.89
N CYS A 437 -10.84 -3.49 14.21
CA CYS A 437 -9.67 -3.75 15.03
C CYS A 437 -8.92 -5.02 14.61
N SER A 438 -9.60 -6.05 14.10
CA SER A 438 -8.93 -7.26 13.63
C SER A 438 -8.05 -7.01 12.43
N ARG A 439 -8.47 -6.14 11.50
CA ARG A 439 -7.64 -5.67 10.38
C ARG A 439 -6.45 -4.85 10.87
N ALA A 440 -6.66 -3.98 11.87
CA ALA A 440 -5.59 -3.18 12.45
C ALA A 440 -4.53 -4.05 13.14
N MET A 441 -4.93 -5.14 13.81
CA MET A 441 -4.00 -6.09 14.43
C MET A 441 -3.13 -6.86 13.43
N LEU A 442 -3.56 -6.95 12.19
CA LEU A 442 -2.85 -7.61 11.09
C LEU A 442 -2.24 -6.61 10.08
N CYS A 443 -1.97 -5.38 10.50
CA CYS A 443 -1.43 -4.34 9.60
C CYS A 443 0.11 -4.37 9.62
N PRO A 444 0.79 -4.67 8.51
CA PRO A 444 2.23 -4.62 8.42
C PRO A 444 2.79 -3.22 8.13
N ASP A 445 1.91 -2.24 7.84
CA ASP A 445 2.27 -0.87 7.50
C ASP A 445 2.20 -0.02 8.76
N LEU A 446 3.33 0.35 9.33
CA LEU A 446 3.41 1.02 10.61
C LEU A 446 4.02 2.42 10.50
N VAL A 447 3.43 3.35 11.24
CA VAL A 447 3.86 4.76 11.30
C VAL A 447 4.56 4.99 12.64
N PRO A 448 5.82 5.45 12.66
CA PRO A 448 6.46 5.93 13.88
C PRO A 448 5.72 7.16 14.42
N CYS A 449 5.23 7.08 15.65
CA CYS A 449 4.40 8.10 16.29
C CYS A 449 5.02 8.57 17.61
N GLY A 450 5.03 9.90 17.82
CA GLY A 450 5.57 10.53 19.02
C GLY A 450 7.10 10.48 19.12
N ALA A 451 7.65 11.11 20.15
CA ALA A 451 9.10 11.23 20.37
C ALA A 451 9.80 9.88 20.66
N ASN A 452 9.06 8.87 21.10
CA ASN A 452 9.56 7.54 21.41
C ASN A 452 9.46 6.54 20.22
N GLY A 453 9.07 7.03 19.03
CA GLY A 453 9.04 6.21 17.82
C GLY A 453 8.09 5.01 17.88
N ARG A 454 7.03 5.07 18.72
CA ARG A 454 6.05 4.00 18.85
C ARG A 454 5.41 3.69 17.51
N LEU A 455 5.45 2.43 17.08
CA LEU A 455 4.91 1.98 15.79
C LEU A 455 3.39 1.78 15.89
N VAL A 456 2.63 2.47 15.04
CA VAL A 456 1.17 2.45 15.02
C VAL A 456 0.70 2.04 13.61
N PRO A 457 -0.27 1.10 13.48
CA PRO A 457 -0.84 0.76 12.18
C PRO A 457 -1.33 1.98 11.40
N ALA A 458 -1.04 2.06 10.11
CA ALA A 458 -1.25 3.27 9.29
C ALA A 458 -2.69 3.82 9.35
N CYS A 459 -3.70 2.94 9.22
CA CYS A 459 -5.09 3.37 9.33
C CYS A 459 -5.44 3.86 10.75
N THR A 460 -4.95 3.14 11.77
CA THR A 460 -5.13 3.52 13.18
C THR A 460 -4.46 4.85 13.48
N TYR A 461 -3.22 5.04 12.99
CA TYR A 461 -2.53 6.33 13.13
C TYR A 461 -3.36 7.46 12.53
N ASN A 462 -3.81 7.32 11.29
CA ASN A 462 -4.57 8.37 10.62
C ASN A 462 -5.90 8.69 11.32
N LEU A 463 -6.61 7.68 11.83
CA LEU A 463 -7.93 7.85 12.45
C LEU A 463 -7.88 8.31 13.91
N PHE A 464 -6.88 7.89 14.70
CA PHE A 464 -6.88 8.10 16.15
C PHE A 464 -5.70 8.91 16.66
N TYR A 465 -4.52 8.82 16.05
CA TYR A 465 -3.28 9.39 16.59
C TYR A 465 -2.82 10.65 15.87
N ARG A 466 -3.04 10.76 14.55
CA ARG A 466 -2.54 11.88 13.76
C ARG A 466 -3.01 13.22 14.28
N MET A 467 -4.29 13.35 14.67
CA MET A 467 -4.87 14.58 15.23
C MET A 467 -4.31 14.95 16.62
N GLN A 468 -3.62 14.02 17.27
CA GLN A 468 -2.97 14.20 18.57
C GLN A 468 -1.44 14.32 18.44
N ASP A 469 -0.90 14.21 17.24
CA ASP A 469 0.54 14.29 16.99
C ASP A 469 0.99 15.75 17.06
N GLU A 470 1.72 16.11 18.13
CA GLU A 470 2.15 17.47 18.42
C GLU A 470 3.11 18.05 17.37
N ARG A 471 3.70 17.21 16.51
CA ARG A 471 4.49 17.66 15.36
C ARG A 471 3.63 18.40 14.35
N PHE A 472 2.36 18.00 14.18
CA PHE A 472 1.45 18.50 13.16
C PHE A 472 0.34 19.40 13.72
N PHE A 473 -0.08 19.17 14.97
CA PHE A 473 -1.21 19.85 15.57
C PHE A 473 -0.82 20.49 16.90
N VAL A 474 -1.26 21.73 17.11
CA VAL A 474 -1.22 22.38 18.43
C VAL A 474 -2.44 21.88 19.19
N ARG A 475 -2.26 21.33 20.38
CA ARG A 475 -3.40 21.07 21.29
C ARG A 475 -4.07 22.41 21.55
N GLU A 476 -5.32 22.55 21.16
CA GLU A 476 -6.15 23.62 21.68
C GLU A 476 -6.17 23.42 23.20
N SER A 477 -5.54 24.32 23.95
CA SER A 477 -5.64 24.38 25.41
C SER A 477 -7.12 24.41 25.73
N GLY A 478 -7.64 23.29 26.29
CA GLY A 478 -9.05 23.10 26.54
C GLY A 478 -9.64 24.26 27.33
N GLY A 479 -10.71 24.83 26.74
CA GLY A 479 -11.63 25.67 27.47
C GLY A 479 -12.56 24.81 28.32
#